data_c5c493301ff051d5b113f104d1998785
#
_entry.id   c5c493301ff051d5b113f104d1998785
#
_cell.length_a   1.000
_cell.length_b   1.000
_cell.length_c   1.000
_cell.angle_alpha   90.00
_cell.angle_beta   90.00
_cell.angle_gamma   90.00
#
_symmetry.space_group_name_H-M   'P 1'
#
loop_
_entity.id
_entity.type
_entity.pdbx_description
1 polymer ?
#
loop_
_entity_poly.entity_id
_entity_poly.type
_entity_poly.pdbx_seq_one_letter_code
_entity_poly.pdbx_strand_id
1 'polypeptide(L)'
;MPHPTSTDIAGRIEDLYGAPLADLEAHAQDQPPGMLSALLGMHEGLALAERSIDVHRDRLARLLHAERQIGPHEVSHLLDGARRLAEAVAVRDVQAKSAAAVLQSLARVPAPTPAPPACSPPVPAPPVAAPSPAPSR
;
A
#
# COMPACT_ATOMS: atom_id res chain seq x y z
N MET A 1 -2.39 15.41 12.32
CA MET A 1 -2.37 15.09 10.89
C MET A 1 -3.58 14.25 10.57
N PRO A 2 -4.40 14.63 9.60
CA PRO A 2 -5.51 13.79 9.16
C PRO A 2 -4.93 12.47 8.62
N HIS A 3 -5.57 11.36 8.97
CA HIS A 3 -5.20 10.06 8.41
C HIS A 3 -5.63 10.00 6.94
N PRO A 4 -4.86 9.33 6.06
CA PRO A 4 -5.29 9.12 4.69
C PRO A 4 -6.59 8.30 4.67
N THR A 5 -7.51 8.70 3.80
CA THR A 5 -8.78 8.01 3.58
C THR A 5 -8.61 6.81 2.64
N SER A 6 -9.62 5.95 2.56
CA SER A 6 -9.64 4.87 1.56
C SER A 6 -9.51 5.42 0.14
N THR A 7 -10.12 6.57 -0.16
CA THR A 7 -9.99 7.24 -1.46
C THR A 7 -8.55 7.69 -1.73
N ASP A 8 -7.86 8.25 -0.74
CA ASP A 8 -6.46 8.64 -0.88
C ASP A 8 -5.55 7.43 -1.12
N ILE A 9 -5.81 6.33 -0.43
CA ILE A 9 -5.07 5.06 -0.62
C ILE A 9 -5.35 4.48 -2.00
N ALA A 10 -6.61 4.48 -2.47
CA ALA A 10 -6.98 4.05 -3.81
C ALA A 10 -6.20 4.82 -4.89
N GLY A 11 -6.23 6.14 -4.85
CA GLY A 11 -5.49 6.98 -5.81
C GLY A 11 -4.00 6.68 -5.82
N ARG A 12 -3.39 6.45 -4.66
CA ARG A 12 -1.96 6.09 -4.59
C ARG A 12 -1.65 4.69 -5.14
N ILE A 13 -2.58 3.74 -5.02
CA ILE A 13 -2.46 2.41 -5.64
C ILE A 13 -2.56 2.56 -7.17
N GLU A 14 -3.54 3.32 -7.66
CA GLU A 14 -3.69 3.62 -9.09
C GLU A 14 -2.45 4.30 -9.68
N ASP A 15 -1.89 5.28 -8.99
CA ASP A 15 -0.65 5.95 -9.40
C ASP A 15 0.55 4.99 -9.45
N LEU A 16 0.64 4.07 -8.48
CA LEU A 16 1.74 3.11 -8.40
C LEU A 16 1.70 2.07 -9.51
N TYR A 17 0.50 1.60 -9.87
CA TYR A 17 0.32 0.53 -10.87
C TYR A 17 -0.08 1.05 -12.25
N GLY A 18 -0.46 2.34 -12.37
CA GLY A 18 -0.80 2.96 -13.64
C GLY A 18 -2.13 2.49 -14.25
N ALA A 19 -3.06 1.98 -13.43
CA ALA A 19 -4.36 1.49 -13.86
C ALA A 19 -5.46 1.83 -12.84
N PRO A 20 -6.73 1.93 -13.27
CA PRO A 20 -7.86 2.15 -12.38
C PRO A 20 -8.03 1.01 -11.37
N LEU A 21 -8.52 1.33 -10.17
CA LEU A 21 -8.68 0.37 -9.06
C LEU A 21 -9.50 -0.86 -9.48
N ALA A 22 -10.59 -0.66 -10.21
CA ALA A 22 -11.46 -1.76 -10.69
C ALA A 22 -10.72 -2.77 -11.59
N ASP A 23 -9.83 -2.27 -12.46
CA ASP A 23 -9.03 -3.12 -13.34
C ASP A 23 -7.96 -3.88 -12.54
N LEU A 24 -7.39 -3.23 -11.53
CA LEU A 24 -6.42 -3.85 -10.60
C LEU A 24 -7.08 -4.93 -9.74
N GLU A 25 -8.31 -4.71 -9.28
CA GLU A 25 -9.10 -5.70 -8.54
C GLU A 25 -9.39 -6.93 -9.41
N ALA A 26 -9.85 -6.72 -10.64
CA ALA A 26 -10.10 -7.81 -11.58
C ALA A 26 -8.82 -8.60 -11.87
N HIS A 27 -7.71 -7.88 -12.12
CA HIS A 27 -6.41 -8.52 -12.35
C HIS A 27 -5.94 -9.34 -11.14
N ALA A 28 -6.11 -8.83 -9.93
CA ALA A 28 -5.68 -9.50 -8.70
C ALA A 28 -6.48 -10.80 -8.42
N GLN A 29 -7.74 -10.90 -8.88
CA GLN A 29 -8.56 -12.11 -8.74
C GLN A 29 -8.02 -13.27 -9.58
N ASP A 30 -7.41 -12.98 -10.71
CA ASP A 30 -6.88 -13.97 -11.65
C ASP A 30 -5.43 -14.37 -11.36
N GLN A 31 -4.78 -13.72 -10.38
CA GLN A 31 -3.38 -13.93 -10.03
C GLN A 31 -3.20 -14.57 -8.65
N PRO A 32 -2.10 -15.30 -8.42
CA PRO A 32 -1.73 -15.73 -7.08
C PRO A 32 -1.60 -14.53 -6.11
N PRO A 33 -1.92 -14.71 -4.82
CA PRO A 33 -1.77 -13.65 -3.83
C PRO A 33 -0.38 -13.01 -3.85
N GLY A 34 -0.35 -11.70 -4.00
CA GLY A 34 0.89 -10.92 -4.08
C GLY A 34 0.74 -9.54 -3.46
N MET A 35 1.69 -8.65 -3.74
CA MET A 35 1.71 -7.30 -3.18
C MET A 35 0.45 -6.51 -3.57
N LEU A 36 -0.01 -6.61 -4.81
CA LEU A 36 -1.23 -5.94 -5.25
C LEU A 36 -2.45 -6.43 -4.46
N SER A 37 -2.64 -7.74 -4.31
CA SER A 37 -3.73 -8.30 -3.50
C SER A 37 -3.68 -7.83 -2.05
N ALA A 38 -2.48 -7.72 -1.46
CA ALA A 38 -2.30 -7.22 -0.11
C ALA A 38 -2.70 -5.73 0.02
N LEU A 39 -2.29 -4.89 -0.93
CA LEU A 39 -2.65 -3.47 -0.95
C LEU A 39 -4.16 -3.26 -1.14
N LEU A 40 -4.78 -4.01 -2.05
CA LEU A 40 -6.24 -3.98 -2.25
C LEU A 40 -6.99 -4.43 -1.00
N GLY A 41 -6.52 -5.47 -0.32
CA GLY A 41 -7.08 -5.91 0.96
C GLY A 41 -6.96 -4.86 2.07
N MET A 42 -5.84 -4.13 2.15
CA MET A 42 -5.69 -3.00 3.09
C MET A 42 -6.64 -1.86 2.76
N HIS A 43 -6.80 -1.52 1.48
CA HIS A 43 -7.75 -0.52 1.01
C HIS A 43 -9.20 -0.89 1.37
N GLU A 44 -9.61 -2.12 1.08
CA GLU A 44 -10.95 -2.62 1.42
C GLU A 44 -11.21 -2.60 2.93
N GLY A 45 -10.24 -3.06 3.73
CA GLY A 45 -10.30 -3.02 5.19
C GLY A 45 -10.47 -1.59 5.72
N LEU A 46 -9.76 -0.62 5.15
CA LEU A 46 -9.89 0.79 5.50
C LEU A 46 -11.28 1.33 5.12
N ALA A 47 -11.75 1.08 3.91
CA ALA A 47 -13.07 1.48 3.45
C ALA A 47 -14.20 0.88 4.30
N LEU A 48 -14.04 -0.37 4.73
CA LEU A 48 -14.99 -1.01 5.65
C LEU A 48 -15.00 -0.33 7.02
N ALA A 49 -13.83 0.01 7.58
CA ALA A 49 -13.73 0.71 8.85
C ALA A 49 -14.36 2.11 8.78
N GLU A 50 -14.16 2.85 7.70
CA GLU A 50 -14.79 4.15 7.46
C GLU A 50 -16.32 4.04 7.44
N ARG A 51 -16.87 3.09 6.67
CA ARG A 51 -18.31 2.83 6.65
C ARG A 51 -18.85 2.42 8.03
N SER A 52 -18.10 1.65 8.79
CA SER A 52 -18.49 1.25 10.16
C SER A 52 -18.56 2.45 11.10
N ILE A 53 -17.64 3.41 10.97
CA ILE A 53 -17.67 4.66 11.74
C ILE A 53 -18.97 5.42 11.45
N ASP A 54 -19.33 5.59 10.18
CA ASP A 54 -20.54 6.32 9.80
C ASP A 54 -21.81 5.63 10.33
N VAL A 55 -21.91 4.32 10.19
CA VAL A 55 -23.02 3.53 10.72
C VAL A 55 -23.16 3.69 12.24
N HIS A 56 -22.06 3.63 12.98
CA HIS A 56 -22.10 3.77 14.44
C HIS A 56 -22.39 5.20 14.87
N ARG A 57 -21.87 6.20 14.17
CA ARG A 57 -22.21 7.62 14.42
C ARG A 57 -23.69 7.88 14.22
N ASP A 58 -24.26 7.41 13.11
CA ASP A 58 -25.69 7.58 12.83
C ASP A 58 -26.55 6.86 13.84
N ARG A 59 -26.14 5.67 14.28
CA ARG A 59 -26.86 4.94 15.33
C ARG A 59 -26.84 5.68 16.66
N LEU A 60 -25.70 6.21 17.08
CA LEU A 60 -25.57 7.01 18.28
C LEU A 60 -26.40 8.30 18.19
N ALA A 61 -26.35 9.00 17.05
CA ALA A 61 -27.14 10.20 16.82
C ALA A 61 -28.65 9.93 16.99
N ARG A 62 -29.15 8.81 16.44
CA ARG A 62 -30.55 8.41 16.61
C ARG A 62 -30.92 8.10 18.07
N LEU A 63 -30.00 7.48 18.82
CA LEU A 63 -30.23 7.18 20.24
C LEU A 63 -30.21 8.43 21.11
N LEU A 64 -29.47 9.46 20.74
CA LEU A 64 -29.31 10.73 21.43
C LEU A 64 -30.35 11.79 21.00
N HIS A 65 -31.31 11.43 20.14
CA HIS A 65 -32.30 12.39 19.67
C HIS A 65 -33.10 12.97 20.85
N ALA A 66 -33.26 14.29 20.86
CA ALA A 66 -33.78 15.06 22.02
C ALA A 66 -35.20 14.65 22.47
N GLU A 67 -36.00 14.08 21.57
CA GLU A 67 -37.38 13.65 21.87
C GLU A 67 -37.47 12.27 22.54
N ARG A 68 -36.32 11.56 22.63
CA ARG A 68 -36.27 10.22 23.18
C ARG A 68 -35.93 10.27 24.68
N GLN A 69 -36.74 9.63 25.49
CA GLN A 69 -36.41 9.46 26.91
C GLN A 69 -35.25 8.46 27.05
N ILE A 70 -34.26 8.86 27.83
CA ILE A 70 -33.08 8.04 28.10
C ILE A 70 -33.28 7.33 29.45
N GLY A 71 -33.60 6.05 29.39
CA GLY A 71 -33.68 5.16 30.56
C GLY A 71 -32.41 4.31 30.72
N PRO A 72 -32.37 3.45 31.76
CA PRO A 72 -31.20 2.58 32.00
C PRO A 72 -30.86 1.65 30.83
N HIS A 73 -31.85 1.22 30.08
CA HIS A 73 -31.65 0.36 28.89
C HIS A 73 -30.99 1.12 27.74
N GLU A 74 -31.44 2.34 27.49
CA GLU A 74 -30.86 3.22 26.48
C GLU A 74 -29.41 3.60 26.80
N VAL A 75 -29.10 3.81 28.09
CA VAL A 75 -27.72 4.08 28.53
C VAL A 75 -26.77 2.91 28.16
N SER A 76 -27.23 1.68 28.39
CA SER A 76 -26.43 0.49 28.02
C SER A 76 -26.17 0.43 26.51
N HIS A 77 -27.16 0.72 25.68
CA HIS A 77 -27.01 0.79 24.23
C HIS A 77 -26.10 1.93 23.76
N LEU A 78 -26.16 3.08 24.44
CA LEU A 78 -25.27 4.21 24.15
C LEU A 78 -23.79 3.85 24.44
N LEU A 79 -23.53 3.21 25.58
CA LEU A 79 -22.19 2.78 25.96
C LEU A 79 -21.64 1.73 24.99
N ASP A 80 -22.45 0.73 24.61
CA ASP A 80 -22.05 -0.28 23.62
C ASP A 80 -21.80 0.36 22.26
N GLY A 81 -22.67 1.27 21.82
CA GLY A 81 -22.51 2.01 20.57
C GLY A 81 -21.24 2.88 20.54
N ALA A 82 -20.95 3.58 21.64
CA ALA A 82 -19.74 4.38 21.78
C ALA A 82 -18.47 3.53 21.75
N ARG A 83 -18.50 2.36 22.40
CA ARG A 83 -17.39 1.41 22.38
C ARG A 83 -17.11 0.91 20.95
N ARG A 84 -18.15 0.49 20.22
CA ARG A 84 -18.02 0.03 18.82
C ARG A 84 -17.52 1.14 17.89
N LEU A 85 -17.94 2.38 18.11
CA LEU A 85 -17.42 3.52 17.38
C LEU A 85 -15.91 3.69 17.65
N ALA A 86 -15.49 3.63 18.91
CA ALA A 86 -14.09 3.75 19.28
C ALA A 86 -13.23 2.62 18.67
N GLU A 87 -13.74 1.38 18.67
CA GLU A 87 -13.09 0.24 18.01
C GLU A 87 -12.95 0.44 16.50
N ALA A 88 -14.01 0.91 15.82
CA ALA A 88 -13.98 1.20 14.39
C ALA A 88 -12.97 2.31 14.04
N VAL A 89 -12.87 3.36 14.86
CA VAL A 89 -11.88 4.43 14.70
C VAL A 89 -10.47 3.88 14.87
N ALA A 90 -10.21 3.05 15.88
CA ALA A 90 -8.89 2.45 16.09
C ALA A 90 -8.48 1.55 14.92
N VAL A 91 -9.41 0.75 14.37
CA VAL A 91 -9.16 -0.08 13.19
C VAL A 91 -8.83 0.78 11.98
N ARG A 92 -9.63 1.83 11.71
CA ARG A 92 -9.37 2.78 10.61
C ARG A 92 -7.95 3.36 10.72
N ASP A 93 -7.56 3.84 11.89
CA ASP A 93 -6.27 4.50 12.12
C ASP A 93 -5.09 3.55 11.86
N VAL A 94 -5.20 2.31 12.31
CA VAL A 94 -4.19 1.27 12.07
C VAL A 94 -4.11 0.93 10.58
N GLN A 95 -5.24 0.71 9.92
CA GLN A 95 -5.28 0.37 8.49
C GLN A 95 -4.72 1.50 7.63
N ALA A 96 -5.15 2.74 7.87
CA ALA A 96 -4.66 3.92 7.14
C ALA A 96 -3.14 4.08 7.28
N LYS A 97 -2.63 3.94 8.50
CA LYS A 97 -1.20 4.06 8.79
C LYS A 97 -0.38 2.96 8.13
N SER A 98 -0.86 1.73 8.20
CA SER A 98 -0.18 0.57 7.60
C SER A 98 -0.15 0.66 6.08
N ALA A 99 -1.29 0.95 5.44
CA ALA A 99 -1.37 1.11 3.99
C ALA A 99 -0.47 2.25 3.49
N ALA A 100 -0.50 3.40 4.17
CA ALA A 100 0.36 4.53 3.82
C ALA A 100 1.84 4.20 3.95
N ALA A 101 2.26 3.48 5.00
CA ALA A 101 3.65 3.06 5.20
C ALA A 101 4.13 2.10 4.11
N VAL A 102 3.31 1.12 3.74
CA VAL A 102 3.63 0.18 2.65
C VAL A 102 3.77 0.92 1.32
N LEU A 103 2.80 1.75 0.94
CA LEU A 103 2.86 2.55 -0.28
C LEU A 103 4.09 3.48 -0.31
N GLN A 104 4.43 4.06 0.82
CA GLN A 104 5.61 4.92 0.93
C GLN A 104 6.92 4.14 0.76
N SER A 105 6.98 2.90 1.24
CA SER A 105 8.15 2.03 1.05
C SER A 105 8.31 1.61 -0.41
N LEU A 106 7.21 1.31 -1.10
CA LEU A 106 7.24 0.92 -2.52
C LEU A 106 7.64 2.09 -3.43
N ALA A 107 7.18 3.30 -3.14
CA ALA A 107 7.55 4.49 -3.89
C ALA A 107 9.04 4.88 -3.75
N ARG A 108 9.72 4.39 -2.72
CA ARG A 108 11.16 4.66 -2.46
C ARG A 108 12.12 3.67 -3.12
N VAL A 109 11.63 2.62 -3.78
CA VAL A 109 12.53 1.71 -4.51
C VAL A 109 13.14 2.50 -5.67
N PRO A 110 14.45 2.82 -5.65
CA PRO A 110 15.08 3.50 -6.77
C PRO A 110 14.93 2.61 -8.00
N ALA A 111 14.65 3.22 -9.16
CA ALA A 111 14.79 2.50 -10.42
C ALA A 111 16.18 1.86 -10.48
N PRO A 112 16.32 0.60 -10.93
CA PRO A 112 17.61 -0.04 -11.02
C PRO A 112 18.55 0.89 -11.80
N THR A 113 19.62 1.33 -11.14
CA THR A 113 20.67 2.12 -11.80
C THR A 113 21.13 1.32 -13.01
N PRO A 114 21.14 1.88 -14.23
CA PRO A 114 21.69 1.18 -15.38
C PRO A 114 23.08 0.66 -15.01
N ALA A 115 23.29 -0.64 -15.15
CA ALA A 115 24.60 -1.23 -14.89
C ALA A 115 25.66 -0.43 -15.66
N PRO A 116 26.78 -0.04 -15.04
CA PRO A 116 27.84 0.61 -15.78
C PRO A 116 28.21 -0.28 -16.96
N PRO A 117 28.50 0.31 -18.15
CA PRO A 117 28.84 -0.47 -19.32
C PRO A 117 29.94 -1.44 -18.93
N ALA A 118 29.70 -2.75 -19.15
CA ALA A 118 30.69 -3.77 -18.88
C ALA A 118 31.98 -3.35 -19.57
N CYS A 119 33.04 -3.15 -18.79
CA CYS A 119 34.37 -2.93 -19.36
C CYS A 119 34.67 -4.08 -20.32
N SER A 120 34.76 -3.77 -21.61
CA SER A 120 35.17 -4.73 -22.61
C SER A 120 36.51 -5.32 -22.16
N PRO A 121 36.68 -6.63 -22.16
CA PRO A 121 37.97 -7.24 -21.82
C PRO A 121 39.06 -6.66 -22.73
N PRO A 122 40.28 -6.40 -22.22
CA PRO A 122 41.36 -5.88 -23.06
C PRO A 122 41.65 -6.86 -24.21
N VAL A 123 41.65 -6.33 -25.42
CA VAL A 123 42.02 -7.06 -26.61
C VAL A 123 43.48 -7.57 -26.40
N PRO A 124 43.75 -8.87 -26.50
CA PRO A 124 45.11 -9.37 -26.37
C PRO A 124 46.00 -8.75 -27.48
N ALA A 125 47.10 -8.17 -27.06
CA ALA A 125 48.09 -7.61 -27.98
C ALA A 125 48.63 -8.71 -28.95
N PRO A 126 48.84 -8.40 -30.23
CA PRO A 126 49.42 -9.37 -31.16
C PRO A 126 50.81 -9.78 -30.71
N PRO A 127 51.20 -11.06 -30.88
CA PRO A 127 52.52 -11.54 -30.49
C PRO A 127 53.60 -10.79 -31.25
N VAL A 128 54.54 -10.22 -30.53
CA VAL A 128 55.72 -9.59 -31.08
C VAL A 128 56.55 -10.71 -31.68
N ALA A 129 56.76 -10.67 -33.01
CA ALA A 129 57.62 -11.61 -33.70
C ALA A 129 59.06 -11.52 -33.18
N ALA A 130 59.56 -12.62 -32.66
CA ALA A 130 60.97 -12.74 -32.28
C ALA A 130 61.90 -12.59 -33.50
N PRO A 131 63.02 -11.86 -33.40
CA PRO A 131 63.99 -11.78 -34.52
C PRO A 131 64.62 -13.10 -34.69
N SER A 132 64.62 -13.59 -35.95
CA SER A 132 65.38 -14.77 -36.37
C SER A 132 66.90 -14.52 -36.21
N PRO A 133 67.65 -15.48 -35.66
CA PRO A 133 69.13 -15.39 -35.67
C PRO A 133 69.67 -15.57 -37.07
N ALA A 134 70.52 -14.66 -37.46
CA ALA A 134 71.27 -14.73 -38.68
C ALA A 134 72.29 -15.90 -38.64
N PRO A 135 72.53 -16.61 -39.76
CA PRO A 135 73.51 -17.65 -39.76
C PRO A 135 74.95 -17.07 -39.81
N SER A 136 75.76 -17.43 -38.82
CA SER A 136 77.21 -17.19 -38.84
C SER A 136 77.91 -18.17 -39.83
N ARG A 137 78.71 -17.61 -40.61
CA ARG A 137 79.76 -18.31 -41.32
C ARG A 137 80.98 -18.53 -40.44
#